data_36fa75ab77c0121719c9206689602173
#
_entry.id   36fa75ab77c0121719c9206689602173
#
_cell.length_a   1.000
_cell.length_b   1.000
_cell.length_c   1.000
_cell.angle_alpha   90.00
_cell.angle_beta   90.00
_cell.angle_gamma   90.00
#
_symmetry.space_group_name_H-M   'P 1'
#
loop_
_entity.id
_entity.type
_entity.pdbx_description
1 polymer ?
#
loop_
_entity_poly.entity_id
_entity_poly.type
_entity_poly.pdbx_seq_one_letter_code
_entity_poly.pdbx_strand_id
1 'polypeptide(L)'
;MKDETRKAENKTRIRDCLKKRAFWKGSYTVEAALVFPIILFVLAALLILAFYVHDCGILQGLACETAVVGSNYITENERKAAANQVRNQAGPERLMGSRSSQGHVAFGSSEVYAQYTAVCPVPGMVMRYLSGNQLKIAKSWQVHTLNPSDWIRKKRGIIHSRDGGSR
;
A
#
# COMPACT_ATOMS: atom_id res chain seq x y z
N MET A 1 -17.75 71.71 -32.64
CA MET A 1 -18.58 70.46 -32.88
C MET A 1 -17.77 69.21 -33.13
N LYS A 2 -16.56 69.25 -33.69
CA LYS A 2 -15.71 68.03 -33.97
C LYS A 2 -15.00 67.49 -32.73
N ASP A 3 -14.80 68.24 -31.63
CA ASP A 3 -14.08 67.79 -30.46
C ASP A 3 -14.94 67.00 -29.48
N GLU A 4 -16.24 67.24 -29.44
CA GLU A 4 -17.15 66.46 -28.58
C GLU A 4 -17.39 65.04 -29.07
N THR A 5 -17.44 64.88 -30.39
CA THR A 5 -17.57 63.52 -31.00
C THR A 5 -16.34 62.67 -30.78
N ARG A 6 -15.14 63.24 -30.85
CA ARG A 6 -13.88 62.51 -30.51
C ARG A 6 -13.80 62.11 -29.06
N LYS A 7 -14.27 62.93 -28.13
CA LYS A 7 -14.30 62.59 -26.68
C LYS A 7 -15.27 61.44 -26.39
N ALA A 8 -16.42 61.45 -27.04
CA ALA A 8 -17.41 60.38 -26.89
C ALA A 8 -16.89 59.03 -27.44
N GLU A 9 -16.22 59.07 -28.59
CA GLU A 9 -15.64 57.85 -29.21
C GLU A 9 -14.47 57.27 -28.38
N ASN A 10 -13.61 58.10 -27.82
CA ASN A 10 -12.56 57.64 -26.91
C ASN A 10 -13.10 57.04 -25.61
N LYS A 11 -14.18 57.56 -25.07
CA LYS A 11 -14.83 57.07 -23.86
C LYS A 11 -15.47 55.70 -24.06
N THR A 12 -16.04 55.44 -25.25
CA THR A 12 -16.58 54.14 -25.63
C THR A 12 -15.48 53.11 -25.83
N ARG A 13 -14.39 53.45 -26.53
CA ARG A 13 -13.24 52.54 -26.72
C ARG A 13 -12.60 52.15 -25.38
N ILE A 14 -12.45 53.06 -24.46
CA ILE A 14 -11.90 52.77 -23.12
C ILE A 14 -12.84 51.84 -22.34
N ARG A 15 -14.15 52.02 -22.40
CA ARG A 15 -15.12 51.17 -21.75
C ARG A 15 -15.11 49.75 -22.34
N ASP A 16 -14.97 49.60 -23.63
CA ASP A 16 -14.93 48.29 -24.31
C ASP A 16 -13.62 47.56 -24.02
N CYS A 17 -12.49 48.28 -23.92
CA CYS A 17 -11.23 47.67 -23.45
C CYS A 17 -11.28 47.20 -22.01
N LEU A 18 -11.92 48.02 -21.13
CA LEU A 18 -12.09 47.64 -19.72
C LEU A 18 -13.06 46.43 -19.54
N LYS A 19 -14.14 46.39 -20.29
CA LYS A 19 -15.07 45.23 -20.33
C LYS A 19 -14.36 43.95 -20.82
N LYS A 20 -13.59 44.03 -21.89
CA LYS A 20 -12.82 42.88 -22.37
C LYS A 20 -11.82 42.37 -21.34
N ARG A 21 -11.08 43.28 -20.67
CA ARG A 21 -10.13 42.86 -19.62
C ARG A 21 -10.83 42.27 -18.38
N ALA A 22 -12.00 42.73 -18.01
CA ALA A 22 -12.77 42.20 -16.89
C ALA A 22 -13.33 40.79 -17.23
N PHE A 23 -13.78 40.59 -18.44
CA PHE A 23 -14.28 39.30 -18.92
C PHE A 23 -13.18 38.22 -18.93
N TRP A 24 -11.96 38.56 -19.35
CA TRP A 24 -10.83 37.61 -19.35
C TRP A 24 -10.40 37.21 -17.93
N LYS A 25 -10.43 38.14 -16.97
CA LYS A 25 -10.11 37.81 -15.57
C LYS A 25 -11.14 36.89 -14.93
N GLY A 26 -12.41 37.01 -15.31
CA GLY A 26 -13.47 36.13 -14.80
C GLY A 26 -13.40 34.70 -15.35
N SER A 27 -12.91 34.49 -16.59
CA SER A 27 -12.74 33.17 -17.17
C SER A 27 -11.70 32.34 -16.43
N TYR A 28 -10.53 32.91 -16.08
CA TYR A 28 -9.48 32.22 -15.34
C TYR A 28 -9.92 31.75 -13.94
N THR A 29 -10.74 32.56 -13.24
CA THR A 29 -11.23 32.16 -11.91
C THR A 29 -12.22 31.01 -11.98
N VAL A 30 -13.06 30.98 -13.01
CA VAL A 30 -14.01 29.88 -13.22
C VAL A 30 -13.27 28.58 -13.62
N GLU A 31 -12.29 28.67 -14.51
CA GLU A 31 -11.45 27.53 -14.89
C GLU A 31 -10.66 26.99 -13.69
N ALA A 32 -10.03 27.87 -12.91
CA ALA A 32 -9.32 27.49 -11.69
C ALA A 32 -10.25 26.84 -10.66
N ALA A 33 -11.46 27.36 -10.48
CA ALA A 33 -12.43 26.81 -9.54
C ALA A 33 -12.92 25.39 -9.94
N LEU A 34 -12.89 25.06 -11.23
CA LEU A 34 -13.26 23.75 -11.74
C LEU A 34 -12.09 22.75 -11.68
N VAL A 35 -10.87 23.21 -11.95
CA VAL A 35 -9.67 22.36 -11.98
C VAL A 35 -9.17 22.05 -10.57
N PHE A 36 -9.25 23.00 -9.64
CA PHE A 36 -8.74 22.86 -8.27
C PHE A 36 -9.34 21.67 -7.50
N PRO A 37 -10.66 21.43 -7.50
CA PRO A 37 -11.23 20.24 -6.86
C PRO A 37 -10.72 18.92 -7.46
N ILE A 38 -10.49 18.88 -8.77
CA ILE A 38 -9.98 17.69 -9.44
C ILE A 38 -8.55 17.40 -8.98
N ILE A 39 -7.69 18.42 -8.91
CA ILE A 39 -6.32 18.28 -8.43
C ILE A 39 -6.31 17.80 -6.97
N LEU A 40 -7.14 18.39 -6.10
CA LEU A 40 -7.25 17.94 -4.71
C LEU A 40 -7.71 16.48 -4.60
N PHE A 41 -8.66 16.07 -5.43
CA PHE A 41 -9.13 14.69 -5.45
C PHE A 41 -8.03 13.72 -5.88
N VAL A 42 -7.25 14.06 -6.91
CA VAL A 42 -6.11 13.26 -7.37
C VAL A 42 -5.04 13.16 -6.28
N LEU A 43 -4.69 14.28 -5.64
CA LEU A 43 -3.72 14.28 -4.54
C LEU A 43 -4.19 13.42 -3.36
N ALA A 44 -5.46 13.52 -2.98
CA ALA A 44 -6.03 12.68 -1.93
C ALA A 44 -5.98 11.18 -2.30
N ALA A 45 -6.30 10.84 -3.55
CA ALA A 45 -6.23 9.46 -4.04
C ALA A 45 -4.79 8.92 -4.00
N LEU A 46 -3.79 9.72 -4.37
CA LEU A 46 -2.37 9.35 -4.32
C LEU A 46 -1.90 9.14 -2.88
N LEU A 47 -2.33 9.96 -1.93
CA LEU A 47 -2.01 9.77 -0.51
C LEU A 47 -2.59 8.47 0.05
N ILE A 48 -3.85 8.16 -0.27
CA ILE A 48 -4.48 6.90 0.15
C ILE A 48 -3.74 5.70 -0.46
N LEU A 49 -3.36 5.80 -1.73
CA LEU A 49 -2.57 4.76 -2.40
C LEU A 49 -1.20 4.57 -1.74
N ALA A 50 -0.53 5.65 -1.37
CA ALA A 50 0.76 5.60 -0.69
C ALA A 50 0.65 4.88 0.68
N PHE A 51 -0.37 5.19 1.49
CA PHE A 51 -0.62 4.48 2.75
C PHE A 51 -0.94 3.01 2.52
N TYR A 52 -1.73 2.68 1.50
CA TYR A 52 -2.04 1.30 1.14
C TYR A 52 -0.78 0.51 0.78
N VAL A 53 0.09 1.06 -0.08
CA VAL A 53 1.33 0.39 -0.49
C VAL A 53 2.29 0.24 0.69
N HIS A 54 2.39 1.25 1.56
CA HIS A 54 3.17 1.20 2.79
C HIS A 54 2.70 0.06 3.70
N ASP A 55 1.40 -0.03 3.98
CA ASP A 55 0.84 -1.08 4.83
C ASP A 55 1.02 -2.48 4.21
N CYS A 56 0.91 -2.60 2.88
CA CYS A 56 1.24 -3.83 2.16
C CYS A 56 2.69 -4.28 2.40
N GLY A 57 3.63 -3.34 2.37
CA GLY A 57 5.05 -3.61 2.64
C GLY A 57 5.29 -4.06 4.07
N ILE A 58 4.69 -3.39 5.05
CA ILE A 58 4.79 -3.77 6.46
C ILE A 58 4.23 -5.18 6.69
N LEU A 59 3.03 -5.48 6.20
CA LEU A 59 2.42 -6.81 6.37
C LEU A 59 3.22 -7.92 5.70
N GLN A 60 3.82 -7.65 4.53
CA GLN A 60 4.69 -8.59 3.84
C GLN A 60 5.98 -8.84 4.65
N GLY A 61 6.57 -7.77 5.18
CA GLY A 61 7.76 -7.86 6.05
C GLY A 61 7.50 -8.68 7.30
N LEU A 62 6.36 -8.44 7.98
CA LEU A 62 5.94 -9.19 9.16
C LEU A 62 5.68 -10.66 8.86
N ALA A 63 5.05 -10.97 7.74
CA ALA A 63 4.82 -12.35 7.33
C ALA A 63 6.15 -13.08 7.08
N CYS A 64 7.08 -12.43 6.41
CA CYS A 64 8.42 -12.95 6.16
C CYS A 64 9.20 -13.15 7.48
N GLU A 65 9.26 -12.14 8.33
CA GLU A 65 9.96 -12.18 9.62
C GLU A 65 9.42 -13.31 10.51
N THR A 66 8.09 -13.39 10.65
CA THR A 66 7.44 -14.42 11.46
C THR A 66 7.73 -15.83 10.93
N ALA A 67 7.67 -16.02 9.61
CA ALA A 67 7.94 -17.32 8.99
C ALA A 67 9.43 -17.70 9.14
N VAL A 68 10.35 -16.78 8.95
CA VAL A 68 11.80 -17.01 9.11
C VAL A 68 12.16 -17.30 10.56
N VAL A 69 11.68 -16.48 11.49
CA VAL A 69 11.92 -16.69 12.93
C VAL A 69 11.33 -18.04 13.38
N GLY A 70 10.09 -18.35 12.96
CA GLY A 70 9.46 -19.63 13.24
C GLY A 70 10.22 -20.83 12.65
N SER A 71 10.89 -20.67 11.50
CA SER A 71 11.63 -21.76 10.84
C SER A 71 12.99 -22.08 11.49
N ASN A 72 13.57 -21.13 12.24
CA ASN A 72 14.89 -21.28 12.86
C ASN A 72 14.91 -22.19 14.10
N TYR A 73 13.76 -22.42 14.72
CA TYR A 73 13.66 -23.28 15.90
C TYR A 73 13.30 -24.72 15.53
N ILE A 74 13.87 -25.66 16.27
CA ILE A 74 13.67 -27.12 16.01
C ILE A 74 12.40 -27.58 16.71
N THR A 75 12.17 -27.11 17.96
CA THR A 75 11.05 -27.54 18.78
C THR A 75 9.78 -26.78 18.45
N GLU A 76 8.65 -27.46 18.31
CA GLU A 76 7.36 -26.85 17.95
C GLU A 76 6.91 -25.78 18.96
N ASN A 77 7.18 -25.99 20.24
CA ASN A 77 6.83 -25.03 21.29
C ASN A 77 7.64 -23.72 21.15
N GLU A 78 8.95 -23.83 20.86
CA GLU A 78 9.81 -22.66 20.64
C GLU A 78 9.42 -21.92 19.37
N ARG A 79 9.07 -22.63 18.29
CA ARG A 79 8.53 -22.04 17.07
C ARG A 79 7.30 -21.19 17.33
N LYS A 80 6.33 -21.76 18.09
CA LYS A 80 5.09 -21.07 18.45
C LYS A 80 5.37 -19.85 19.34
N ALA A 81 6.28 -19.98 20.30
CA ALA A 81 6.65 -18.89 21.20
C ALA A 81 7.32 -17.73 20.42
N ALA A 82 8.31 -18.04 19.58
CA ALA A 82 9.03 -17.08 18.78
C ALA A 82 8.13 -16.35 17.76
N ALA A 83 7.28 -17.10 17.03
CA ALA A 83 6.33 -16.52 16.11
C ALA A 83 5.27 -15.63 16.80
N ASN A 84 4.80 -16.03 17.98
CA ASN A 84 3.89 -15.21 18.78
C ASN A 84 4.57 -13.94 19.31
N GLN A 85 5.86 -14.00 19.65
CA GLN A 85 6.63 -12.83 20.04
C GLN A 85 6.68 -11.80 18.93
N VAL A 86 7.03 -12.20 17.68
CA VAL A 86 7.04 -11.32 16.52
C VAL A 86 5.64 -10.76 16.25
N ARG A 87 4.61 -11.61 16.34
CA ARG A 87 3.21 -11.18 16.16
C ARG A 87 2.79 -10.12 17.18
N ASN A 88 3.19 -10.26 18.44
CA ASN A 88 2.84 -9.32 19.49
C ASN A 88 3.62 -8.01 19.38
N GLN A 89 4.85 -8.05 18.83
CA GLN A 89 5.64 -6.86 18.53
C GLN A 89 5.14 -6.11 17.28
N ALA A 90 4.40 -6.79 16.42
CA ALA A 90 3.81 -6.26 15.20
C ALA A 90 2.49 -5.51 15.46
N GLY A 91 2.47 -4.65 16.49
CA GLY A 91 1.29 -3.89 16.86
C GLY A 91 0.73 -3.02 15.72
N PRO A 92 -0.54 -2.61 15.84
CA PRO A 92 -1.19 -1.73 14.86
C PRO A 92 -0.48 -0.38 14.71
N GLU A 93 0.44 -0.04 15.60
CA GLU A 93 1.20 1.21 15.60
C GLU A 93 2.10 1.41 14.38
N ARG A 94 2.48 0.33 13.70
CA ARG A 94 3.29 0.39 12.47
C ARG A 94 2.48 0.64 11.21
N LEU A 95 1.16 0.47 11.27
CA LEU A 95 0.26 0.64 10.14
C LEU A 95 -0.27 2.08 10.11
N MET A 96 -0.09 2.76 8.98
CA MET A 96 -0.53 4.15 8.83
C MET A 96 -1.97 4.29 8.33
N GLY A 97 -2.41 3.36 7.48
CA GLY A 97 -3.74 3.39 6.85
C GLY A 97 -4.72 2.37 7.41
N SER A 98 -4.24 1.29 8.00
CA SER A 98 -5.07 0.17 8.47
C SER A 98 -5.38 0.25 9.97
N ARG A 99 -6.63 -0.03 10.35
CA ARG A 99 -7.07 0.07 11.76
C ARG A 99 -6.91 -1.22 12.55
N SER A 100 -6.89 -2.36 11.87
CA SER A 100 -6.79 -3.66 12.53
C SER A 100 -5.91 -4.59 11.71
N SER A 101 -4.98 -5.26 12.39
CA SER A 101 -4.18 -6.33 11.80
C SER A 101 -4.45 -7.64 12.55
N GLN A 102 -4.60 -8.72 11.80
CA GLN A 102 -4.71 -10.07 12.35
C GLN A 102 -3.64 -10.93 11.71
N GLY A 103 -2.83 -11.61 12.54
CA GLY A 103 -1.84 -12.56 12.11
C GLY A 103 -2.27 -13.99 12.41
N HIS A 104 -2.18 -14.87 11.43
CA HIS A 104 -2.37 -16.31 11.57
C HIS A 104 -1.07 -17.01 11.18
N VAL A 105 -0.59 -17.91 12.04
CA VAL A 105 0.63 -18.69 11.79
C VAL A 105 0.28 -20.17 11.89
N ALA A 106 0.56 -20.90 10.82
CA ALA A 106 0.39 -22.36 10.76
C ALA A 106 1.77 -23.02 10.71
N PHE A 107 1.94 -24.07 11.50
CA PHE A 107 3.16 -24.83 11.59
C PHE A 107 2.91 -26.22 10.97
N GLY A 108 3.56 -26.49 9.84
CA GLY A 108 3.63 -27.82 9.24
C GLY A 108 4.85 -28.61 9.74
N SER A 109 4.96 -29.86 9.37
CA SER A 109 6.10 -30.72 9.71
C SER A 109 7.42 -30.22 9.14
N SER A 110 7.40 -29.61 7.96
CA SER A 110 8.58 -29.10 7.25
C SER A 110 8.45 -27.64 6.80
N GLU A 111 7.34 -26.98 7.13
CA GLU A 111 7.04 -25.64 6.63
C GLU A 111 6.39 -24.77 7.68
N VAL A 112 6.69 -23.50 7.67
CA VAL A 112 6.01 -22.48 8.48
C VAL A 112 5.31 -21.53 7.54
N TYR A 113 4.02 -21.37 7.71
CA TYR A 113 3.17 -20.47 6.95
C TYR A 113 2.67 -19.35 7.84
N ALA A 114 2.98 -18.12 7.48
CA ALA A 114 2.50 -16.92 8.17
C ALA A 114 1.63 -16.10 7.24
N GLN A 115 0.43 -15.74 7.70
CA GLN A 115 -0.51 -14.89 6.99
C GLN A 115 -0.92 -13.73 7.86
N TYR A 116 -0.83 -12.53 7.31
CA TYR A 116 -1.30 -11.30 7.95
C TYR A 116 -2.39 -10.65 7.10
N THR A 117 -3.45 -10.25 7.79
CA THR A 117 -4.57 -9.53 7.17
C THR A 117 -4.77 -8.21 7.87
N ALA A 118 -5.03 -7.16 7.13
CA ALA A 118 -5.39 -5.86 7.67
C ALA A 118 -6.58 -5.26 6.91
N VAL A 119 -7.29 -4.36 7.57
CA VAL A 119 -8.45 -3.67 7.01
C VAL A 119 -8.14 -2.19 6.94
N CYS A 120 -8.05 -1.68 5.72
CA CYS A 120 -7.86 -0.26 5.45
C CYS A 120 -9.23 0.40 5.21
N PRO A 121 -9.69 1.31 6.09
CA PRO A 121 -10.91 2.06 5.87
C PRO A 121 -10.65 3.08 4.76
N VAL A 122 -11.41 3.01 3.68
CA VAL A 122 -11.33 3.99 2.60
C VAL A 122 -12.39 5.07 2.82
N PRO A 123 -11.99 6.33 3.03
CA PRO A 123 -12.94 7.43 3.14
C PRO A 123 -13.52 7.76 1.76
N GLY A 124 -14.84 7.88 1.68
CA GLY A 124 -15.50 8.41 0.50
C GLY A 124 -16.73 7.66 0.04
N MET A 125 -17.72 8.44 -0.44
CA MET A 125 -18.98 7.89 -0.96
C MET A 125 -18.75 6.97 -2.17
N VAL A 126 -17.77 7.26 -3.02
CA VAL A 126 -17.51 6.53 -4.26
C VAL A 126 -17.01 5.11 -3.99
N MET A 127 -16.14 4.93 -2.98
CA MET A 127 -15.61 3.61 -2.62
C MET A 127 -16.63 2.72 -1.90
N ARG A 128 -17.66 3.31 -1.30
CA ARG A 128 -18.75 2.56 -0.66
C ARG A 128 -19.50 1.68 -1.66
N TYR A 129 -19.62 2.14 -2.91
CA TYR A 129 -20.25 1.38 -4.00
C TYR A 129 -19.33 0.32 -4.59
N LEU A 130 -18.01 0.54 -4.61
CA LEU A 130 -17.05 -0.36 -5.26
C LEU A 130 -16.55 -1.49 -4.36
N SER A 131 -16.38 -1.25 -3.06
CA SER A 131 -15.69 -2.21 -2.17
C SER A 131 -16.30 -2.33 -0.76
N GLY A 132 -17.55 -1.94 -0.55
CA GLY A 132 -18.20 -2.09 0.77
C GLY A 132 -17.52 -1.32 1.90
N ASN A 133 -16.88 -0.20 1.62
CA ASN A 133 -16.23 0.71 2.59
C ASN A 133 -14.95 0.21 3.26
N GLN A 134 -14.42 -0.97 2.88
CA GLN A 134 -13.23 -1.55 3.48
C GLN A 134 -12.36 -2.24 2.43
N LEU A 135 -11.10 -1.88 2.37
CA LEU A 135 -10.12 -2.59 1.57
C LEU A 135 -9.41 -3.62 2.47
N LYS A 136 -9.54 -4.89 2.17
CA LYS A 136 -8.85 -5.97 2.88
C LYS A 136 -7.51 -6.22 2.22
N ILE A 137 -6.44 -6.14 3.00
CA ILE A 137 -5.08 -6.51 2.59
C ILE A 137 -4.80 -7.87 3.22
N ALA A 138 -4.40 -8.85 2.41
CA ALA A 138 -3.93 -10.14 2.89
C ALA A 138 -2.55 -10.40 2.29
N LYS A 139 -1.57 -10.70 3.14
CA LYS A 139 -0.21 -11.07 2.75
C LYS A 139 0.19 -12.34 3.47
N SER A 140 0.85 -13.24 2.75
CA SER A 140 1.30 -14.51 3.27
C SER A 140 2.72 -14.82 2.83
N TRP A 141 3.44 -15.54 3.68
CA TRP A 141 4.78 -16.03 3.43
C TRP A 141 4.93 -17.45 3.93
N GLN A 142 5.69 -18.26 3.20
CA GLN A 142 5.94 -19.65 3.51
C GLN A 142 7.44 -19.91 3.48
N VAL A 143 7.95 -20.57 4.50
CA VAL A 143 9.37 -20.94 4.61
C VAL A 143 9.46 -22.40 5.01
N HIS A 144 10.34 -23.13 4.31
CA HIS A 144 10.71 -24.48 4.72
C HIS A 144 11.58 -24.46 5.97
N THR A 145 11.25 -25.29 6.93
CA THR A 145 12.10 -25.49 8.12
C THR A 145 13.39 -26.16 7.72
N LEU A 146 14.49 -25.55 8.09
CA LEU A 146 15.81 -26.16 7.96
C LEU A 146 15.92 -27.27 9.02
N ASN A 147 15.61 -28.51 8.64
CA ASN A 147 15.89 -29.65 9.48
C ASN A 147 17.30 -30.18 9.16
N PRO A 148 18.32 -29.91 10.00
CA PRO A 148 19.70 -30.31 9.72
C PRO A 148 19.86 -31.82 9.50
N SER A 149 19.03 -32.61 10.19
CA SER A 149 19.04 -34.07 10.06
C SER A 149 18.60 -34.55 8.68
N ASP A 150 17.58 -33.95 8.08
CA ASP A 150 17.09 -34.29 6.75
C ASP A 150 18.07 -33.84 5.66
N TRP A 151 18.73 -32.70 5.89
CA TRP A 151 19.75 -32.22 4.97
C TRP A 151 20.98 -33.15 4.95
N ILE A 152 21.41 -33.62 6.14
CA ILE A 152 22.49 -34.57 6.30
C ILE A 152 22.11 -35.92 5.66
N ARG A 153 20.89 -36.42 5.85
CA ARG A 153 20.39 -37.61 5.21
C ARG A 153 20.36 -37.52 3.67
N LYS A 154 19.87 -36.40 3.14
CA LYS A 154 19.89 -36.14 1.70
C LYS A 154 21.30 -36.11 1.14
N LYS A 155 22.24 -35.45 1.82
CA LYS A 155 23.65 -35.44 1.41
C LYS A 155 24.25 -36.86 1.42
N ARG A 156 24.02 -37.64 2.48
CA ARG A 156 24.51 -39.02 2.56
C ARG A 156 23.91 -39.89 1.46
N GLY A 157 22.62 -39.75 1.16
CA GLY A 157 21.97 -40.46 0.05
C GLY A 157 22.59 -40.15 -1.32
N ILE A 158 22.92 -38.89 -1.56
CA ILE A 158 23.58 -38.45 -2.80
C ILE A 158 25.02 -39.03 -2.92
N ILE A 159 25.76 -39.08 -1.83
CA ILE A 159 27.10 -39.65 -1.80
C ILE A 159 27.07 -41.15 -2.10
N HIS A 160 26.15 -41.88 -1.46
CA HIS A 160 25.99 -43.35 -1.72
C HIS A 160 25.54 -43.68 -3.13
N SER A 161 24.70 -42.85 -3.75
CA SER A 161 24.26 -43.08 -5.14
C SER A 161 25.39 -42.78 -6.16
N ARG A 162 26.41 -42.00 -5.79
CA ARG A 162 27.53 -41.65 -6.66
C ARG A 162 28.63 -42.73 -6.62
N ASP A 163 28.82 -43.40 -5.48
CA ASP A 163 29.80 -44.45 -5.31
C ASP A 163 29.30 -45.83 -5.80
N GLY A 164 27.98 -46.03 -5.95
CA GLY A 164 27.36 -47.25 -6.44
C GLY A 164 27.31 -47.40 -7.95
N GLY A 165 27.77 -46.40 -8.72
CA GLY A 165 27.71 -46.37 -10.19
C GLY A 165 29.00 -46.82 -10.93
N SER A 166 30.03 -47.27 -10.21
CA SER A 166 31.28 -47.78 -10.81
C SER A 166 31.56 -49.22 -10.38
N ARG A 167 30.74 -50.16 -10.89
CA ARG A 167 31.10 -51.59 -11.00
C ARG A 167 30.55 -52.13 -12.30
#